data_47478458555cb7daba0075be4205b7af
#
_entry.id   47478458555cb7daba0075be4205b7af
#
_cell.length_a   1.000
_cell.length_b   1.000
_cell.length_c   1.000
_cell.angle_alpha   90.00
_cell.angle_beta   90.00
_cell.angle_gamma   90.00
#
_symmetry.space_group_name_H-M   'P 1'
#
loop_
_entity.id
_entity.type
_entity.pdbx_description
1 polymer ?
#
loop_
_entity_poly.entity_id
_entity_poly.type
_entity_poly.pdbx_seq_one_letter_code
_entity_poly.pdbx_strand_id
1 'polypeptide(L)'
;MVLAGAALVTSGVAMGPVAKYAVQYPEMFSTDYPTWAAWADLLLPVLCGAWLLYYGGRAFKGFGMQRQKLGSPLFAGTVPLYFLWKLIWRFQFTPASVYRMPCALRVLSAAAALLFAVVLIKVFLVPGLPCGHTLYAAGTGAYLLCTGLELPQTLFEAAHNMLTLPDLAAGLGIGLLGLCGLFCAWEACGEEME
;
A
#
# COMPACT_ATOMS: atom_id res chain seq x y z
N MET A 1 8.25 -6.83 -1.52
CA MET A 1 7.92 -6.31 -0.18
C MET A 1 8.93 -5.25 0.31
N VAL A 2 10.23 -5.52 0.37
CA VAL A 2 11.24 -4.57 0.91
C VAL A 2 11.23 -3.23 0.16
N LEU A 3 11.28 -3.24 -1.18
CA LEU A 3 11.24 -2.01 -1.98
C LEU A 3 9.91 -1.24 -1.83
N ALA A 4 8.79 -1.96 -1.76
CA ALA A 4 7.50 -1.33 -1.49
C ALA A 4 7.47 -0.68 -0.10
N GLY A 5 8.01 -1.37 0.91
CA GLY A 5 8.15 -0.83 2.26
C GLY A 5 9.03 0.41 2.32
N ALA A 6 10.17 0.40 1.63
CA ALA A 6 11.06 1.57 1.56
C ALA A 6 10.36 2.77 0.91
N ALA A 7 9.64 2.56 -0.20
CA ALA A 7 8.89 3.61 -0.87
C ALA A 7 7.78 4.19 0.03
N LEU A 8 7.07 3.36 0.80
CA LEU A 8 6.05 3.84 1.74
C LEU A 8 6.64 4.60 2.92
N VAL A 9 7.77 4.16 3.47
CA VAL A 9 8.48 4.92 4.52
C VAL A 9 8.92 6.29 3.98
N THR A 10 9.49 6.34 2.79
CA THR A 10 9.90 7.63 2.19
C THR A 10 8.71 8.54 1.94
N SER A 11 7.54 8.00 1.53
CA SER A 11 6.30 8.78 1.39
C SER A 11 5.89 9.40 2.72
N GLY A 12 5.84 8.62 3.80
CA GLY A 12 5.47 9.13 5.11
C GLY A 12 6.45 10.17 5.67
N VAL A 13 7.75 9.93 5.55
CA VAL A 13 8.78 10.88 6.00
C VAL A 13 8.70 12.20 5.20
N ALA A 14 8.45 12.12 3.89
CA ALA A 14 8.29 13.29 3.04
C ALA A 14 7.04 14.13 3.38
N MET A 15 6.04 13.56 4.08
CA MET A 15 4.89 14.30 4.63
C MET A 15 5.22 15.07 5.92
N GLY A 16 6.39 14.85 6.52
CA GLY A 16 6.80 15.50 7.78
C GLY A 16 6.73 17.02 7.77
N PRO A 17 7.25 17.73 6.76
CA PRO A 17 7.10 19.18 6.65
C PRO A 17 5.63 19.61 6.58
N VAL A 18 4.80 18.92 5.81
CA VAL A 18 3.37 19.24 5.65
C VAL A 18 2.65 19.09 6.99
N ALA A 19 2.90 18.01 7.74
CA ALA A 19 2.33 17.80 9.06
C ALA A 19 2.74 18.90 10.06
N LYS A 20 4.00 19.37 10.01
CA LYS A 20 4.46 20.50 10.82
C LYS A 20 3.74 21.80 10.46
N TYR A 21 3.63 22.10 9.17
CA TYR A 21 2.90 23.29 8.70
C TYR A 21 1.41 23.25 9.08
N ALA A 22 0.77 22.07 9.02
CA ALA A 22 -0.62 21.93 9.43
C ALA A 22 -0.87 22.27 10.90
N VAL A 23 0.11 22.01 11.77
CA VAL A 23 0.04 22.39 13.20
C VAL A 23 0.31 23.87 13.38
N GLN A 24 1.27 24.43 12.64
CA GLN A 24 1.71 25.81 12.80
C GLN A 24 0.72 26.83 12.23
N TYR A 25 0.02 26.45 11.14
CA TYR A 25 -0.91 27.32 10.42
C TYR A 25 -2.24 26.61 10.14
N PRO A 26 -3.02 26.26 11.18
CA PRO A 26 -4.28 25.51 11.00
C PRO A 26 -5.30 26.27 10.15
N GLU A 27 -5.27 27.60 10.14
CA GLU A 27 -6.18 28.45 9.36
C GLU A 27 -5.95 28.37 7.83
N MET A 28 -4.74 27.93 7.41
CA MET A 28 -4.43 27.77 5.98
C MET A 28 -4.91 26.42 5.43
N PHE A 29 -5.19 25.46 6.29
CA PHE A 29 -5.75 24.18 5.89
C PHE A 29 -7.27 24.29 5.80
N SER A 30 -7.83 23.89 4.67
CA SER A 30 -9.27 23.93 4.44
C SER A 30 -10.01 23.03 5.43
N THR A 31 -11.31 23.34 5.67
CA THR A 31 -12.20 22.48 6.46
C THR A 31 -12.26 21.04 5.95
N ASP A 32 -11.91 20.82 4.68
CA ASP A 32 -11.93 19.51 4.04
C ASP A 32 -10.70 18.63 4.36
N TYR A 33 -9.60 19.22 4.87
CA TYR A 33 -8.41 18.48 5.27
C TYR A 33 -8.01 18.82 6.71
N PRO A 34 -8.54 18.08 7.69
CA PRO A 34 -8.27 18.34 9.10
C PRO A 34 -6.81 18.06 9.48
N THR A 35 -6.28 18.80 10.45
CA THR A 35 -4.89 18.68 10.89
C THR A 35 -4.48 17.27 11.35
N TRP A 36 -5.42 16.52 11.94
CA TRP A 36 -5.16 15.13 12.32
C TRP A 36 -4.94 14.21 11.12
N ALA A 37 -5.52 14.52 9.94
CA ALA A 37 -5.31 13.76 8.71
C ALA A 37 -3.87 13.86 8.21
N ALA A 38 -3.22 15.02 8.37
CA ALA A 38 -1.81 15.19 8.04
C ALA A 38 -0.90 14.27 8.89
N TRP A 39 -1.24 14.07 10.16
CA TRP A 39 -0.55 13.11 11.02
C TRP A 39 -0.82 11.66 10.62
N ALA A 40 -2.04 11.34 10.23
CA ALA A 40 -2.36 10.01 9.72
C ALA A 40 -1.60 9.72 8.40
N ASP A 41 -1.52 10.68 7.49
CA ASP A 41 -0.75 10.57 6.23
C ASP A 41 0.77 10.49 6.46
N LEU A 42 1.26 10.90 7.62
CA LEU A 42 2.65 10.69 8.02
C LEU A 42 2.85 9.32 8.68
N LEU A 43 2.04 8.99 9.70
CA LEU A 43 2.28 7.83 10.57
C LEU A 43 1.92 6.50 9.89
N LEU A 44 0.78 6.44 9.20
CA LEU A 44 0.29 5.19 8.61
C LEU A 44 1.24 4.62 7.55
N PRO A 45 1.74 5.39 6.56
CA PRO A 45 2.67 4.84 5.58
C PRO A 45 4.02 4.45 6.19
N VAL A 46 4.50 5.16 7.23
CA VAL A 46 5.72 4.78 7.95
C VAL A 46 5.54 3.44 8.66
N LEU A 47 4.44 3.25 9.40
CA LEU A 47 4.16 2.00 10.10
C LEU A 47 3.94 0.83 9.13
N CYS A 48 3.16 1.06 8.06
CA CYS A 48 2.95 0.08 7.00
C CYS A 48 4.26 -0.30 6.31
N GLY A 49 5.05 0.69 5.93
CA GLY A 49 6.35 0.47 5.28
C GLY A 49 7.34 -0.22 6.20
N ALA A 50 7.40 0.13 7.49
CA ALA A 50 8.25 -0.54 8.48
C ALA A 50 7.86 -2.02 8.64
N TRP A 51 6.55 -2.32 8.65
CA TRP A 51 6.07 -3.71 8.67
C TRP A 51 6.54 -4.47 7.42
N LEU A 52 6.35 -3.91 6.23
CA LEU A 52 6.78 -4.53 4.96
C LEU A 52 8.31 -4.73 4.89
N LEU A 53 9.09 -3.78 5.38
CA LEU A 53 10.56 -3.88 5.47
C LEU A 53 10.97 -5.01 6.41
N TYR A 54 10.40 -5.04 7.60
CA TYR A 54 10.75 -6.04 8.62
C TYR A 54 10.43 -7.46 8.17
N TYR A 55 9.21 -7.68 7.67
CA TYR A 55 8.79 -9.02 7.24
C TYR A 55 9.35 -9.40 5.87
N GLY A 56 9.49 -8.46 4.96
CA GLY A 56 10.20 -8.69 3.70
C GLY A 56 11.66 -9.06 3.91
N GLY A 57 12.34 -8.39 4.85
CA GLY A 57 13.72 -8.73 5.24
C GLY A 57 13.84 -10.11 5.91
N ARG A 58 12.86 -10.51 6.71
CA ARG A 58 12.83 -11.85 7.32
C ARG A 58 12.55 -12.96 6.30
N ALA A 59 11.73 -12.70 5.30
CA ALA A 59 11.46 -13.65 4.23
C ALA A 59 12.75 -14.02 3.46
N PHE A 60 13.68 -13.08 3.26
CA PHE A 60 15.00 -13.37 2.68
C PHE A 60 15.85 -14.32 3.53
N LYS A 61 15.62 -14.40 4.83
CA LYS A 61 16.33 -15.32 5.74
C LYS A 61 15.65 -16.69 5.88
N GLY A 62 14.71 -17.02 4.99
CA GLY A 62 14.00 -18.30 4.99
C GLY A 62 12.96 -18.45 6.11
N PHE A 63 12.52 -17.38 6.73
CA PHE A 63 11.63 -17.42 7.90
C PHE A 63 10.19 -17.84 7.57
N GLY A 64 9.78 -17.84 6.31
CA GLY A 64 8.45 -18.27 5.86
C GLY A 64 8.28 -19.78 5.74
N MET A 65 9.37 -20.55 5.62
CA MET A 65 9.34 -22.01 5.43
C MET A 65 8.95 -22.79 6.70
N GLN A 66 9.00 -22.20 7.89
CA GLN A 66 8.82 -22.95 9.16
C GLN A 66 7.41 -22.86 9.77
N ARG A 67 6.35 -22.46 9.06
CA ARG A 67 4.97 -22.34 9.58
C ARG A 67 4.85 -21.62 10.94
N GLN A 68 5.80 -20.76 11.27
CA GLN A 68 5.78 -20.00 12.53
C GLN A 68 4.96 -18.71 12.36
N LYS A 69 4.09 -18.42 13.34
CA LYS A 69 3.35 -17.14 13.39
C LYS A 69 4.34 -15.98 13.33
N LEU A 70 4.17 -15.12 12.35
CA LEU A 70 5.02 -13.94 12.17
C LEU A 70 4.41 -12.74 12.91
N GLY A 71 4.85 -12.50 14.13
CA GLY A 71 4.70 -11.22 14.82
C GLY A 71 3.37 -10.93 15.49
N SER A 72 3.24 -9.69 15.95
CA SER A 72 2.05 -9.19 16.64
C SER A 72 0.94 -8.88 15.63
N PRO A 73 -0.30 -9.36 15.83
CA PRO A 73 -1.44 -9.06 14.96
C PRO A 73 -1.77 -7.56 14.93
N LEU A 74 -1.50 -6.84 16.01
CA LEU A 74 -1.74 -5.39 16.08
C LEU A 74 -0.84 -4.62 15.10
N PHE A 75 0.43 -5.00 15.01
CA PHE A 75 1.36 -4.36 14.07
C PHE A 75 1.05 -4.74 12.62
N ALA A 76 0.62 -5.97 12.37
CA ALA A 76 0.14 -6.39 11.05
C ALA A 76 -1.11 -5.60 10.60
N GLY A 77 -2.00 -5.28 11.54
CA GLY A 77 -3.21 -4.49 11.27
C GLY A 77 -2.95 -3.07 10.74
N THR A 78 -1.73 -2.53 10.90
CA THR A 78 -1.37 -1.21 10.35
C THR A 78 -1.36 -1.20 8.82
N VAL A 79 -1.10 -2.34 8.18
CA VAL A 79 -1.04 -2.44 6.71
C VAL A 79 -2.41 -2.24 6.07
N PRO A 80 -3.46 -3.01 6.40
CA PRO A 80 -4.78 -2.76 5.83
C PRO A 80 -5.34 -1.41 6.28
N LEU A 81 -4.99 -0.93 7.48
CA LEU A 81 -5.44 0.39 7.95
C LEU A 81 -4.89 1.52 7.06
N TYR A 82 -3.64 1.43 6.63
CA TYR A 82 -3.06 2.39 5.68
C TYR A 82 -3.79 2.38 4.33
N PHE A 83 -4.03 1.19 3.74
CA PHE A 83 -4.72 1.13 2.45
C PHE A 83 -6.19 1.52 2.56
N LEU A 84 -6.86 1.20 3.67
CA LEU A 84 -8.21 1.67 3.95
C LEU A 84 -8.25 3.21 4.06
N TRP A 85 -7.28 3.80 4.76
CA TRP A 85 -7.12 5.24 4.86
C TRP A 85 -6.96 5.89 3.47
N LYS A 86 -6.05 5.38 2.65
CA LYS A 86 -5.86 5.86 1.27
C LYS A 86 -7.09 5.68 0.40
N LEU A 87 -7.83 4.58 0.57
CA LEU A 87 -9.07 4.33 -0.15
C LEU A 87 -10.14 5.37 0.19
N ILE A 88 -10.35 5.66 1.48
CA ILE A 88 -11.33 6.65 1.95
C ILE A 88 -11.03 8.02 1.36
N TRP A 89 -9.78 8.49 1.44
CA TRP A 89 -9.40 9.79 0.91
C TRP A 89 -9.50 9.87 -0.61
N ARG A 90 -9.10 8.84 -1.32
CA ARG A 90 -9.24 8.78 -2.79
C ARG A 90 -10.71 8.77 -3.23
N PHE A 91 -11.57 8.15 -2.44
CA PHE A 91 -13.01 8.07 -2.72
C PHE A 91 -13.74 9.39 -2.46
N GLN A 92 -13.33 10.14 -1.45
CA GLN A 92 -13.94 11.45 -1.12
C GLN A 92 -13.59 12.54 -2.14
N PHE A 93 -12.49 12.38 -2.86
CA PHE A 93 -12.07 13.36 -3.85
C PHE A 93 -12.96 13.30 -5.10
N THR A 94 -13.70 14.39 -5.36
CA THR A 94 -14.56 14.56 -6.55
C THR A 94 -13.84 15.41 -7.60
N PRO A 95 -13.08 14.80 -8.53
CA PRO A 95 -12.31 15.55 -9.50
C PRO A 95 -13.19 16.19 -10.57
N ALA A 96 -12.70 17.25 -11.21
CA ALA A 96 -13.25 17.78 -12.45
C ALA A 96 -13.30 16.69 -13.53
N SER A 97 -14.18 16.83 -14.52
CA SER A 97 -14.51 15.77 -15.49
C SER A 97 -13.31 15.13 -16.20
N VAL A 98 -12.25 15.91 -16.45
CA VAL A 98 -11.02 15.44 -17.12
C VAL A 98 -10.22 14.45 -16.27
N TYR A 99 -10.25 14.59 -14.94
CA TYR A 99 -9.48 13.75 -14.00
C TYR A 99 -10.26 12.59 -13.41
N ARG A 100 -11.49 12.33 -13.88
CA ARG A 100 -12.32 11.24 -13.35
C ARG A 100 -11.72 9.86 -13.57
N MET A 101 -11.17 9.61 -14.75
CA MET A 101 -10.56 8.32 -15.07
C MET A 101 -9.32 8.03 -14.21
N PRO A 102 -8.32 8.92 -14.13
CA PRO A 102 -7.18 8.72 -13.24
C PRO A 102 -7.58 8.51 -11.78
N CYS A 103 -8.58 9.26 -11.29
CA CYS A 103 -9.07 9.11 -9.93
C CYS A 103 -9.73 7.74 -9.69
N ALA A 104 -10.56 7.27 -10.61
CA ALA A 104 -11.18 5.95 -10.52
C ALA A 104 -10.13 4.82 -10.51
N LEU A 105 -9.10 4.90 -11.34
CA LEU A 105 -8.00 3.94 -11.35
C LEU A 105 -7.27 3.90 -10.00
N ARG A 106 -6.99 5.06 -9.41
CA ARG A 106 -6.36 5.15 -8.08
C ARG A 106 -7.23 4.60 -6.96
N VAL A 107 -8.55 4.71 -7.05
CA VAL A 107 -9.48 4.10 -6.09
C VAL A 107 -9.46 2.57 -6.23
N LEU A 108 -9.52 2.07 -7.47
CA LEU A 108 -9.48 0.64 -7.75
C LEU A 108 -8.16 -0.01 -7.30
N SER A 109 -7.03 0.65 -7.55
CA SER A 109 -5.73 0.15 -7.10
C SER A 109 -5.60 0.14 -5.58
N ALA A 110 -6.12 1.17 -4.87
CA ALA A 110 -6.14 1.18 -3.41
C ALA A 110 -7.03 0.07 -2.84
N ALA A 111 -8.18 -0.20 -3.47
CA ALA A 111 -9.05 -1.31 -3.08
C ALA A 111 -8.37 -2.67 -3.29
N ALA A 112 -7.70 -2.86 -4.44
CA ALA A 112 -6.95 -4.09 -4.72
C ALA A 112 -5.77 -4.29 -3.75
N ALA A 113 -5.03 -3.22 -3.44
CA ALA A 113 -3.95 -3.24 -2.46
C ALA A 113 -4.47 -3.60 -1.05
N LEU A 114 -5.65 -3.06 -0.66
CA LEU A 114 -6.30 -3.40 0.60
C LEU A 114 -6.68 -4.88 0.67
N LEU A 115 -7.33 -5.40 -0.36
CA LEU A 115 -7.71 -6.82 -0.42
C LEU A 115 -6.49 -7.73 -0.36
N PHE A 116 -5.47 -7.42 -1.14
CA PHE A 116 -4.21 -8.18 -1.12
C PHE A 116 -3.53 -8.10 0.24
N ALA A 117 -3.49 -6.94 0.88
CA ALA A 117 -2.92 -6.77 2.22
C ALA A 117 -3.64 -7.62 3.27
N VAL A 118 -4.97 -7.69 3.24
CA VAL A 118 -5.77 -8.52 4.14
C VAL A 118 -5.45 -10.01 3.94
N VAL A 119 -5.38 -10.48 2.68
CA VAL A 119 -5.04 -11.88 2.37
C VAL A 119 -3.60 -12.19 2.79
N LEU A 120 -2.66 -11.29 2.52
CA LEU A 120 -1.26 -11.42 2.92
C LEU A 120 -1.11 -11.59 4.43
N ILE A 121 -1.80 -10.75 5.21
CA ILE A 121 -1.80 -10.84 6.68
C ILE A 121 -2.42 -12.14 7.14
N LYS A 122 -3.50 -12.60 6.51
CA LYS A 122 -4.12 -13.88 6.82
C LYS A 122 -3.12 -15.04 6.67
N VAL A 123 -2.37 -15.05 5.56
CA VAL A 123 -1.32 -16.07 5.32
C VAL A 123 -0.22 -16.03 6.40
N PHE A 124 0.21 -14.81 6.78
CA PHE A 124 1.29 -14.68 7.77
C PHE A 124 0.85 -14.95 9.22
N LEU A 125 -0.38 -14.60 9.59
CA LEU A 125 -0.87 -14.76 10.97
C LEU A 125 -1.47 -16.12 11.27
N VAL A 126 -2.02 -16.81 10.25
CA VAL A 126 -2.70 -18.10 10.41
C VAL A 126 -2.07 -19.13 9.49
N PRO A 127 -0.90 -19.65 9.85
CA PRO A 127 -0.24 -20.68 9.05
C PRO A 127 -1.08 -21.96 9.04
N GLY A 128 -1.25 -22.57 7.86
CA GLY A 128 -1.97 -23.84 7.67
C GLY A 128 -3.41 -23.71 7.19
N LEU A 129 -3.92 -22.50 6.93
CA LEU A 129 -5.17 -22.34 6.20
C LEU A 129 -4.94 -22.51 4.70
N PRO A 130 -5.79 -23.29 3.99
CA PRO A 130 -5.74 -23.41 2.54
C PRO A 130 -6.18 -22.06 1.91
N CYS A 131 -5.23 -21.19 1.67
CA CYS A 131 -5.48 -19.85 1.12
C CYS A 131 -4.98 -19.69 -0.33
N GLY A 132 -4.56 -20.75 -1.00
CA GLY A 132 -3.99 -20.71 -2.35
C GLY A 132 -4.86 -19.94 -3.34
N HIS A 133 -6.11 -20.34 -3.51
CA HIS A 133 -7.03 -19.67 -4.45
C HIS A 133 -7.28 -18.19 -4.12
N THR A 134 -7.44 -17.84 -2.83
CA THR A 134 -7.65 -16.45 -2.42
C THR A 134 -6.39 -15.62 -2.59
N LEU A 135 -5.23 -16.19 -2.34
CA LEU A 135 -3.93 -15.54 -2.54
C LEU A 135 -3.66 -15.31 -4.02
N TYR A 136 -3.95 -16.33 -4.86
CA TYR A 136 -3.84 -16.23 -6.31
C TYR A 136 -4.75 -15.10 -6.87
N ALA A 137 -6.03 -15.11 -6.53
CA ALA A 137 -6.98 -14.12 -7.01
C ALA A 137 -6.64 -12.70 -6.53
N ALA A 138 -6.33 -12.53 -5.23
CA ALA A 138 -5.97 -11.23 -4.68
C ALA A 138 -4.61 -10.74 -5.20
N GLY A 139 -3.63 -11.63 -5.33
CA GLY A 139 -2.31 -11.32 -5.87
C GLY A 139 -2.35 -10.90 -7.34
N THR A 140 -3.09 -11.64 -8.16
CA THR A 140 -3.29 -11.31 -9.58
C THR A 140 -4.05 -9.98 -9.74
N GLY A 141 -5.11 -9.76 -8.95
CA GLY A 141 -5.86 -8.50 -8.94
C GLY A 141 -4.98 -7.32 -8.54
N ALA A 142 -4.16 -7.48 -7.50
CA ALA A 142 -3.20 -6.46 -7.07
C ALA A 142 -2.15 -6.17 -8.15
N TYR A 143 -1.62 -7.19 -8.81
CA TYR A 143 -0.68 -7.01 -9.91
C TYR A 143 -1.29 -6.19 -11.05
N LEU A 144 -2.47 -6.58 -11.53
CA LEU A 144 -3.12 -5.92 -12.65
C LEU A 144 -3.48 -4.46 -12.32
N LEU A 145 -4.03 -4.19 -11.15
CA LEU A 145 -4.51 -2.86 -10.81
C LEU A 145 -3.41 -1.95 -10.24
N CYS A 146 -2.54 -2.46 -9.37
CA CYS A 146 -1.50 -1.63 -8.77
C CYS A 146 -0.28 -1.48 -9.69
N THR A 147 0.19 -2.59 -10.29
CA THR A 147 1.38 -2.53 -11.17
C THR A 147 0.99 -2.17 -12.60
N GLY A 148 -0.07 -2.76 -13.12
CA GLY A 148 -0.48 -2.55 -14.52
C GLY A 148 -1.09 -1.18 -14.77
N LEU A 149 -1.79 -0.58 -13.82
CA LEU A 149 -2.48 0.69 -14.00
C LEU A 149 -1.87 1.84 -13.18
N GLU A 150 -1.70 1.68 -11.87
CA GLU A 150 -1.24 2.79 -11.02
C GLU A 150 0.23 3.12 -11.24
N LEU A 151 1.10 2.13 -11.42
CA LEU A 151 2.53 2.39 -11.59
C LEU A 151 2.85 3.17 -12.88
N PRO A 152 2.32 2.81 -14.07
CA PRO A 152 2.51 3.61 -15.29
C PRO A 152 1.92 5.02 -15.17
N GLN A 153 0.75 5.16 -14.55
CA GLN A 153 0.12 6.46 -14.30
C GLN A 153 1.00 7.33 -13.40
N THR A 154 1.51 6.77 -12.30
CA THR A 154 2.40 7.48 -11.36
C THR A 154 3.68 7.94 -12.07
N LEU A 155 4.29 7.09 -12.90
CA LEU A 155 5.47 7.44 -13.68
C LEU A 155 5.20 8.54 -14.71
N PHE A 156 4.05 8.46 -15.39
CA PHE A 156 3.62 9.47 -16.35
C PHE A 156 3.43 10.83 -15.68
N GLU A 157 2.70 10.88 -14.57
CA GLU A 157 2.43 12.11 -13.83
C GLU A 157 3.73 12.68 -13.22
N ALA A 158 4.65 11.82 -12.77
CA ALA A 158 5.97 12.23 -12.29
C ALA A 158 6.82 12.86 -13.40
N ALA A 159 6.82 12.26 -14.60
CA ALA A 159 7.55 12.80 -15.76
C ALA A 159 7.05 14.20 -16.18
N HIS A 160 5.78 14.52 -15.90
CA HIS A 160 5.18 15.82 -16.19
C HIS A 160 5.20 16.78 -14.99
N ASN A 161 5.91 16.45 -13.89
CA ASN A 161 5.98 17.21 -12.64
C ASN A 161 4.60 17.52 -12.04
N MET A 162 3.65 16.60 -12.16
CA MET A 162 2.29 16.75 -11.62
C MET A 162 2.14 16.17 -10.21
N LEU A 163 3.15 15.44 -9.72
CA LEU A 163 3.12 14.78 -8.42
C LEU A 163 4.06 15.43 -7.42
N THR A 164 3.62 15.45 -6.16
CA THR A 164 4.50 15.74 -5.04
C THR A 164 5.37 14.53 -4.70
N LEU A 165 6.50 14.74 -4.03
CA LEU A 165 7.39 13.65 -3.63
C LEU A 165 6.68 12.57 -2.78
N PRO A 166 5.85 12.92 -1.77
CA PRO A 166 5.09 11.92 -1.01
C PRO A 166 4.14 11.09 -1.89
N ASP A 167 3.44 11.73 -2.85
CA ASP A 167 2.49 11.03 -3.72
C ASP A 167 3.21 10.10 -4.71
N LEU A 168 4.34 10.54 -5.25
CA LEU A 168 5.20 9.71 -6.09
C LEU A 168 5.66 8.47 -5.33
N ALA A 169 6.20 8.65 -4.12
CA ALA A 169 6.68 7.55 -3.31
C ALA A 169 5.55 6.59 -2.90
N ALA A 170 4.35 7.12 -2.58
CA ALA A 170 3.17 6.31 -2.29
C ALA A 170 2.73 5.48 -3.50
N GLY A 171 2.63 6.09 -4.69
CA GLY A 171 2.24 5.41 -5.92
C GLY A 171 3.26 4.31 -6.32
N LEU A 172 4.56 4.60 -6.20
CA LEU A 172 5.60 3.59 -6.40
C LEU A 172 5.48 2.44 -5.38
N GLY A 173 5.20 2.75 -4.11
CA GLY A 173 4.99 1.75 -3.07
C GLY A 173 3.82 0.81 -3.37
N ILE A 174 2.69 1.36 -3.80
CA ILE A 174 1.51 0.59 -4.21
C ILE A 174 1.81 -0.25 -5.45
N GLY A 175 2.45 0.33 -6.47
CA GLY A 175 2.83 -0.39 -7.69
C GLY A 175 3.79 -1.56 -7.42
N LEU A 176 4.80 -1.36 -6.58
CA LEU A 176 5.74 -2.40 -6.15
C LEU A 176 5.07 -3.48 -5.28
N LEU A 177 4.03 -3.12 -4.53
CA LEU A 177 3.22 -4.11 -3.79
C LEU A 177 2.46 -5.03 -4.75
N GLY A 178 1.97 -4.51 -5.87
CA GLY A 178 1.35 -5.32 -6.92
C GLY A 178 2.31 -6.36 -7.52
N LEU A 179 3.59 -6.00 -7.72
CA LEU A 179 4.61 -6.98 -8.11
C LEU A 179 4.77 -8.10 -7.07
N CYS A 180 4.71 -7.77 -5.77
CA CYS A 180 4.69 -8.80 -4.73
C CYS A 180 3.47 -9.72 -4.86
N GLY A 181 2.31 -9.17 -5.26
CA GLY A 181 1.10 -9.94 -5.53
C GLY A 181 1.32 -10.98 -6.63
N LEU A 182 2.01 -10.62 -7.73
CA LEU A 182 2.35 -11.54 -8.80
C LEU A 182 3.21 -12.72 -8.31
N PHE A 183 4.26 -12.42 -7.54
CA PHE A 183 5.13 -13.47 -6.99
C PHE A 183 4.37 -14.39 -6.02
N CYS A 184 3.50 -13.84 -5.17
CA CYS A 184 2.67 -14.65 -4.28
C CYS A 184 1.66 -15.52 -5.06
N ALA A 185 1.10 -15.00 -6.16
CA ALA A 185 0.21 -15.77 -7.03
C ALA A 185 0.95 -16.91 -7.74
N TRP A 186 2.18 -16.66 -8.17
CA TRP A 186 3.03 -17.67 -8.79
C TRP A 186 3.35 -18.83 -7.83
N GLU A 187 3.75 -18.49 -6.60
CA GLU A 187 4.03 -19.49 -5.54
C GLU A 187 2.80 -20.34 -5.23
N ALA A 188 1.63 -19.69 -5.12
CA ALA A 188 0.37 -20.38 -4.87
C ALA A 188 -0.01 -21.38 -5.96
N CYS A 189 0.36 -21.15 -7.23
CA CYS A 189 0.16 -22.10 -8.32
C CYS A 189 1.13 -23.28 -8.25
N GLY A 190 2.35 -23.09 -7.71
CA GLY A 190 3.35 -24.15 -7.58
C GLY A 190 2.96 -25.21 -6.55
N GLU A 191 2.37 -24.78 -5.43
CA GLU A 191 1.95 -25.70 -4.36
C GLU A 191 0.76 -26.60 -4.74
N GLU A 192 -0.04 -26.25 -5.76
CA GLU A 192 -1.17 -27.08 -6.23
C GLU A 192 -0.73 -28.17 -7.23
N MET A 193 0.50 -28.11 -7.72
CA MET A 193 1.02 -29.08 -8.70
C MET A 193 1.86 -30.19 -8.08
N GLU A 194 2.15 -30.14 -6.78
CA GLU A 194 2.81 -31.19 -6.00
C GLU A 194 1.81 -32.00 -5.16
#